data_539fb5652bdef4420631215cf63591c1
#
_entry.id   539fb5652bdef4420631215cf63591c1
#
_cell.length_a   1.000
_cell.length_b   1.000
_cell.length_c   1.000
_cell.angle_alpha   90.00
_cell.angle_beta   90.00
_cell.angle_gamma   90.00
#
_symmetry.space_group_name_H-M   'P 1'
#
loop_
_entity.id
_entity.type
_entity.pdbx_description
1 polymer ?
#
loop_
_entity_poly.entity_id
_entity_poly.type
_entity_poly.pdbx_seq_one_letter_code
_entity_poly.pdbx_strand_id
1 'polypeptide(L)'
;MAIEKIGVIGAGQMGTGISHVLALSGYDVVLDDINKDALSKAIGLIEKNMQRQAHKGIIREEQIKPALARIRTGPGRSAALDLMRMVRRVRQSS
;
A
#
# COMPACT_ATOMS: atom_id res chain seq x y z
N MET A 1 -15.42 13.25 4.35
CA MET A 1 -14.12 13.22 3.70
C MET A 1 -13.38 11.93 3.99
N ALA A 2 -12.92 11.29 2.99
CA ALA A 2 -12.30 9.99 3.15
C ALA A 2 -10.89 10.09 3.70
N ILE A 3 -10.45 9.06 4.41
CA ILE A 3 -9.06 8.92 4.79
C ILE A 3 -8.27 8.55 3.55
N GLU A 4 -7.25 9.31 3.31
CA GLU A 4 -6.48 9.18 2.09
C GLU A 4 -5.19 8.40 2.28
N LYS A 5 -4.74 8.27 3.51
CA LYS A 5 -3.47 7.60 3.81
C LYS A 5 -3.69 6.45 4.78
N ILE A 6 -3.25 5.26 4.40
CA ILE A 6 -3.39 4.06 5.20
C ILE A 6 -2.03 3.41 5.38
N GLY A 7 -1.74 3.04 6.62
CA GLY A 7 -0.53 2.30 6.93
C GLY A 7 -0.79 0.82 6.94
N VAL A 8 0.06 0.06 6.26
CA VAL A 8 0.02 -1.40 6.24
C VAL A 8 1.33 -1.91 6.81
N ILE A 9 1.24 -2.69 7.88
CA ILE A 9 2.42 -3.25 8.54
C ILE A 9 2.54 -4.71 8.17
N GLY A 10 3.70 -5.09 7.67
CA GLY A 10 3.97 -6.43 7.20
C GLY A 10 3.82 -6.54 5.70
N ALA A 11 4.93 -6.78 5.01
CA ALA A 11 4.97 -6.91 3.57
C ALA A 11 4.85 -8.37 3.11
N GLY A 12 4.15 -9.19 3.90
CA GLY A 12 3.83 -10.54 3.52
C GLY A 12 2.73 -10.56 2.48
N GLN A 13 2.24 -11.76 2.18
CA GLN A 13 1.25 -11.95 1.13
C GLN A 13 -0.03 -11.13 1.37
N MET A 14 -0.50 -11.08 2.60
CA MET A 14 -1.71 -10.33 2.96
C MET A 14 -1.49 -8.81 2.85
N GLY A 15 -0.39 -8.31 3.43
CA GLY A 15 -0.08 -6.88 3.37
C GLY A 15 0.14 -6.39 1.94
N THR A 16 0.79 -7.21 1.12
CA THR A 16 0.99 -6.91 -0.29
C THR A 16 -0.35 -6.81 -1.02
N GLY A 17 -1.25 -7.76 -0.78
CA GLY A 17 -2.57 -7.76 -1.41
C GLY A 17 -3.42 -6.58 -0.98
N ILE A 18 -3.41 -6.24 0.29
CA ILE A 18 -4.16 -5.11 0.82
C ILE A 18 -3.65 -3.80 0.22
N SER A 19 -2.32 -3.62 0.17
CA SER A 19 -1.70 -2.43 -0.40
C SER A 19 -2.06 -2.27 -1.88
N HIS A 20 -2.07 -3.35 -2.63
CA HIS A 20 -2.45 -3.38 -4.02
C HIS A 20 -3.89 -2.84 -4.22
N VAL A 21 -4.83 -3.40 -3.49
CA VAL A 21 -6.24 -3.02 -3.61
C VAL A 21 -6.46 -1.56 -3.20
N LEU A 22 -5.86 -1.15 -2.09
CA LEU A 22 -6.02 0.21 -1.58
C LEU A 22 -5.44 1.23 -2.54
N ALA A 23 -4.28 0.95 -3.13
CA ALA A 23 -3.65 1.85 -4.09
C ALA A 23 -4.51 2.03 -5.34
N LEU A 24 -5.08 0.95 -5.83
CA LEU A 24 -5.99 1.02 -6.98
C LEU A 24 -7.28 1.76 -6.65
N SER A 25 -7.69 1.71 -5.40
CA SER A 25 -8.90 2.41 -4.94
C SER A 25 -8.67 3.91 -4.70
N GLY A 26 -7.44 4.38 -4.83
CA GLY A 26 -7.13 5.80 -4.72
C GLY A 26 -6.56 6.23 -3.37
N TYR A 27 -6.28 5.30 -2.48
CA TYR A 27 -5.70 5.61 -1.19
C TYR A 27 -4.18 5.66 -1.26
N ASP A 28 -3.59 6.58 -0.52
CA ASP A 28 -2.17 6.58 -0.29
C ASP A 28 -1.84 5.50 0.73
N VAL A 29 -0.87 4.66 0.41
CA VAL A 29 -0.50 3.53 1.25
C VAL A 29 0.95 3.65 1.67
N VAL A 30 1.21 3.45 2.95
CA VAL A 30 2.57 3.30 3.46
C VAL A 30 2.71 1.85 3.90
N LEU A 31 3.51 1.10 3.17
CA LEU A 31 3.80 -0.29 3.47
C LEU A 31 5.11 -0.36 4.22
N ASP A 32 5.11 -0.93 5.40
CA ASP A 32 6.29 -1.04 6.22
C ASP A 32 6.54 -2.48 6.66
N ASP A 33 7.81 -2.82 6.79
CA ASP A 33 8.24 -4.12 7.28
C ASP A 33 9.65 -3.97 7.86
N ILE A 34 9.95 -4.79 8.84
CA ILE A 34 11.30 -4.86 9.41
C ILE A 34 12.30 -5.31 8.35
N ASN A 35 11.87 -6.15 7.43
CA ASN A 35 12.71 -6.69 6.37
C ASN A 35 12.58 -5.85 5.10
N LYS A 36 13.63 -5.11 4.77
CA LYS A 36 13.67 -4.25 3.58
C LYS A 36 13.56 -5.05 2.28
N ASP A 37 14.08 -6.27 2.26
CA ASP A 37 13.99 -7.12 1.09
C ASP A 37 12.54 -7.52 0.84
N ALA A 38 11.78 -7.75 1.89
CA ALA A 38 10.37 -8.05 1.77
C ALA A 38 9.59 -6.87 1.17
N LEU A 39 9.96 -5.64 1.53
CA LEU A 39 9.35 -4.44 0.96
C LEU A 39 9.61 -4.33 -0.54
N SER A 40 10.85 -4.54 -0.96
CA SER A 40 11.20 -4.49 -2.38
C SER A 40 10.48 -5.55 -3.17
N LYS A 41 10.40 -6.76 -2.64
CA LYS A 41 9.68 -7.85 -3.28
C LYS A 41 8.19 -7.57 -3.38
N ALA A 42 7.61 -6.98 -2.33
CA ALA A 42 6.19 -6.66 -2.30
C ALA A 42 5.83 -5.63 -3.39
N ILE A 43 6.63 -4.59 -3.53
CA ILE A 43 6.41 -3.57 -4.56
C ILE A 43 6.53 -4.19 -5.96
N GLY A 44 7.55 -5.00 -6.19
CA GLY A 44 7.71 -5.67 -7.47
C GLY A 44 6.56 -6.61 -7.80
N LEU A 45 6.06 -7.32 -6.81
CA LEU A 45 4.93 -8.22 -6.99
C LEU A 45 3.64 -7.46 -7.28
N ILE A 46 3.43 -6.33 -6.58
CA ILE A 46 2.26 -5.49 -6.82
C ILE A 46 2.27 -4.98 -8.26
N GLU A 47 3.41 -4.47 -8.73
CA GLU A 47 3.55 -4.00 -10.09
C GLU A 47 3.25 -5.10 -11.10
N LYS A 48 3.84 -6.26 -10.90
CA LYS A 48 3.63 -7.41 -11.77
C LYS A 48 2.15 -7.82 -11.82
N ASN A 49 1.49 -7.84 -10.67
CA ASN A 49 0.08 -8.20 -10.59
C ASN A 49 -0.81 -7.14 -11.25
N MET A 50 -0.48 -5.87 -11.12
CA MET A 50 -1.19 -4.80 -11.80
C MET A 50 -1.06 -4.91 -13.31
N GLN A 51 0.13 -5.21 -13.80
CA GLN A 51 0.36 -5.42 -15.22
C GLN A 51 -0.46 -6.59 -15.75
N ARG A 52 -0.53 -7.67 -14.97
CA ARG A 52 -1.34 -8.83 -15.31
C ARG A 52 -2.83 -8.48 -15.36
N GLN A 53 -3.31 -7.68 -14.41
CA GLN A 53 -4.69 -7.22 -14.39
C GLN A 53 -5.00 -6.32 -15.59
N ALA A 54 -4.08 -5.45 -15.95
CA ALA A 54 -4.25 -4.59 -17.13
C ALA A 54 -4.30 -5.42 -18.41
N HIS A 55 -3.47 -6.44 -18.50
CA HIS A 55 -3.45 -7.33 -19.64
C HIS A 55 -4.78 -8.09 -19.79
N LYS A 56 -5.41 -8.42 -18.68
CA LYS A 56 -6.72 -9.09 -18.67
C LYS A 56 -7.90 -8.14 -18.80
N GLY A 57 -7.65 -6.84 -18.85
CA GLY A 57 -8.71 -5.85 -18.95
C GLY A 57 -9.43 -5.56 -17.64
N ILE A 58 -8.93 -6.02 -16.51
CA ILE A 58 -9.54 -5.77 -15.19
C ILE A 58 -9.31 -4.32 -14.77
N ILE A 59 -8.13 -3.79 -15.05
CA ILE A 59 -7.80 -2.38 -14.83
C ILE A 59 -7.22 -1.81 -16.11
N ARG A 60 -7.11 -0.48 -16.18
CA ARG A 60 -6.47 0.19 -17.29
C ARG A 60 -4.97 0.30 -17.05
N GLU A 61 -4.18 0.14 -18.08
CA GLU A 61 -2.72 0.26 -17.98
C GLU A 61 -2.31 1.62 -17.40
N GLU A 62 -3.02 2.67 -17.74
CA GLU A 62 -2.77 4.04 -17.26
C GLU A 62 -3.02 4.20 -15.76
N GLN A 63 -3.70 3.26 -15.11
CA GLN A 63 -3.91 3.27 -13.66
C GLN A 63 -2.70 2.76 -12.89
N ILE A 64 -1.80 2.03 -13.54
CA ILE A 64 -0.67 1.37 -12.88
C ILE A 64 0.29 2.39 -12.26
N LYS A 65 0.78 3.35 -13.05
CA LYS A 65 1.74 4.34 -12.57
C LYS A 65 1.20 5.17 -11.40
N PRO A 66 -0.01 5.75 -11.50
CA PRO A 66 -0.56 6.49 -10.36
C PRO A 66 -0.76 5.62 -9.13
N ALA A 67 -1.22 4.39 -9.31
CA ALA A 67 -1.42 3.47 -8.18
C ALA A 67 -0.11 3.14 -7.49
N LEU A 68 0.94 2.83 -8.25
CA LEU A 68 2.25 2.55 -7.69
C LEU A 68 2.83 3.77 -6.98
N ALA A 69 2.58 4.97 -7.50
CA ALA A 69 3.04 6.21 -6.87
C ALA A 69 2.35 6.47 -5.52
N ARG A 70 1.20 5.88 -5.27
CA ARG A 70 0.51 5.99 -3.99
C ARG A 70 1.08 5.07 -2.92
N ILE A 71 1.87 4.08 -3.31
CA ILE A 71 2.47 3.14 -2.36
C ILE A 71 3.87 3.61 -2.02
N ARG A 72 4.09 3.85 -0.74
CA ARG A 72 5.40 4.22 -0.23
C ARG A 72 5.86 3.17 0.76
N THR A 73 7.17 2.94 0.80
CA THR A 73 7.75 2.07 1.81
C THR A 73 8.15 2.92 3.00
N GLY A 74 7.81 2.46 4.18
CA GLY A 74 8.12 3.18 5.39
C GLY A 74 9.61 3.14 5.71
N PRO A 75 10.13 4.18 6.40
CA PRO A 75 11.53 4.20 6.80
C PRO A 75 11.84 3.30 7.99
N GLY A 76 10.89 2.53 8.48
CA GLY A 76 11.09 1.60 9.55
C GLY A 76 10.07 1.75 10.68
N ARG A 77 10.44 1.20 11.82
CA ARG A 77 9.56 1.03 12.96
C ARG A 77 8.92 2.33 13.48
N SER A 78 9.66 3.43 13.44
CA SER A 78 9.14 4.71 13.94
C SER A 78 7.98 5.22 13.13
N ALA A 79 8.08 5.10 11.81
CA ALA A 79 7.02 5.54 10.91
C ALA A 79 5.77 4.68 11.10
N ALA A 80 5.95 3.38 11.28
CA ALA A 80 4.83 2.47 11.53
C ALA A 80 4.08 2.83 12.80
N LEU A 81 4.80 3.17 13.87
CA LEU A 81 4.20 3.58 15.13
C LEU A 81 3.41 4.88 14.98
N ASP A 82 3.94 5.84 14.24
CA ASP A 82 3.26 7.10 13.99
C ASP A 82 1.98 6.88 13.19
N LEU A 83 2.04 6.02 12.19
CA LEU A 83 0.87 5.67 11.41
C LEU A 83 -0.20 4.98 12.27
N MET A 84 0.21 4.09 13.13
CA MET A 84 -0.71 3.42 14.05
C MET A 84 -1.41 4.42 14.96
N ARG A 85 -0.69 5.43 15.45
CA ARG A 85 -1.26 6.50 16.26
C ARG A 85 -2.30 7.28 15.47
N MET A 86 -2.01 7.58 14.21
CA MET A 86 -2.95 8.28 13.35
C MET A 86 -4.22 7.46 13.13
N VAL A 87 -4.09 6.19 12.86
CA VAL A 87 -5.23 5.29 12.67
C VAL A 87 -6.09 5.22 13.94
N ARG A 88 -5.46 5.10 15.10
CA ARG A 88 -6.18 5.10 16.37
C ARG A 88 -6.95 6.39 16.59
N ARG A 89 -6.33 7.51 16.27
CA ARG A 89 -6.95 8.82 16.43
C ARG A 89 -8.20 8.95 15.56
N VAL A 90 -8.14 8.47 14.34
CA VAL A 90 -9.27 8.46 13.43
C VAL A 90 -10.40 7.58 13.97
N ARG A 91 -10.07 6.40 14.48
CA ARG A 91 -11.06 5.51 15.08
C ARG A 91 -11.78 6.15 16.28
N GLN A 92 -11.03 6.87 17.10
CA GLN A 92 -11.61 7.51 18.28
C GLN A 92 -12.50 8.68 17.91
N SER A 93 -12.26 9.33 16.78
CA SER A 93 -13.03 10.47 16.33
C SER A 93 -14.35 10.09 15.70
N SER A 94 -14.48 8.86 15.30
CA SER A 94 -15.72 8.39 14.71
C SER A 94 -16.62 7.78 15.77
#